data_a2ef4af852b8ead501f1f3de45fa74c8
#
_entry.id   a2ef4af852b8ead501f1f3de45fa74c8
#
_cell.length_a   1.000
_cell.length_b   1.000
_cell.length_c   1.000
_cell.angle_alpha   90.00
_cell.angle_beta   90.00
_cell.angle_gamma   90.00
#
_symmetry.space_group_name_H-M   'P 1'
#
loop_
_entity.id
_entity.type
_entity.pdbx_description
1 polymer ?
#
loop_
_entity_poly.entity_id
_entity_poly.type
_entity_poly.pdbx_seq_one_letter_code
_entity_poly.pdbx_strand_id
1 'polypeptide(L)'
;MEKLASIFCHIPNGMLKDEAHRELWRQHDRLAQEANRMGRTIEHCFFHMGEFDLEKPDKVFLRLMQRAQADDLGLVLTENRERFPLPHQAQIPQMDVYFVQEYQQEVFGSQEIQIGMDDDIPQNGYVYFGF
;
A
#
# COMPACT_ATOMS: atom_id res chain seq x y z
N MET A 1 8.64 2.75 21.33
CA MET A 1 8.64 3.34 19.98
C MET A 1 7.48 2.78 19.19
N GLU A 2 6.69 3.66 18.61
CA GLU A 2 5.62 3.21 17.73
C GLU A 2 6.20 2.57 16.48
N LYS A 3 5.64 1.42 16.12
CA LYS A 3 5.95 0.79 14.85
C LYS A 3 5.03 1.36 13.79
N LEU A 4 5.59 2.00 12.80
CA LEU A 4 4.84 2.64 11.73
C LEU A 4 4.66 1.72 10.53
N ALA A 5 3.58 1.92 9.81
CA ALA A 5 3.33 1.30 8.52
C ALA A 5 2.71 2.33 7.57
N SER A 6 2.96 2.15 6.29
CA SER A 6 2.32 2.92 5.24
C SER A 6 1.67 1.96 4.26
N ILE A 7 0.60 2.40 3.61
CA ILE A 7 -0.19 1.57 2.72
C ILE A 7 -0.07 2.12 1.30
N PHE A 8 0.21 1.25 0.35
CA PHE A 8 0.24 1.60 -1.06
C PHE A 8 -0.79 0.77 -1.82
N CYS A 9 -1.80 1.44 -2.37
CA CYS A 9 -2.88 0.84 -3.15
C CYS A 9 -2.75 1.27 -4.61
N HIS A 10 -3.06 0.38 -5.52
CA HIS A 10 -2.92 0.64 -6.95
C HIS A 10 -4.04 -0.01 -7.74
N ILE A 11 -4.53 0.70 -8.74
CA ILE A 11 -5.43 0.15 -9.76
C ILE A 11 -4.90 0.50 -11.14
N PRO A 12 -5.08 -0.40 -12.13
CA PRO A 12 -4.68 -0.12 -13.51
C PRO A 12 -5.63 0.86 -14.19
N ASN A 13 -5.26 1.31 -15.38
CA ASN A 13 -6.15 2.06 -16.26
C ASN A 13 -7.32 1.19 -16.73
N GLY A 14 -8.43 1.84 -17.08
CA GLY A 14 -9.55 1.20 -17.74
C GLY A 14 -10.68 0.75 -16.83
N MET A 15 -10.55 0.92 -15.53
CA MET A 15 -11.65 0.63 -14.62
C MET A 15 -12.65 1.77 -14.60
N LEU A 16 -13.93 1.43 -14.47
CA LEU A 16 -14.96 2.42 -14.24
C LEU A 16 -14.75 3.11 -12.89
N LYS A 17 -15.14 4.38 -12.80
CA LYS A 17 -14.88 5.20 -11.62
C LYS A 17 -15.33 4.53 -10.31
N ASP A 18 -16.54 3.99 -10.29
CA ASP A 18 -17.08 3.37 -9.09
C ASP A 18 -16.36 2.07 -8.73
N GLU A 19 -15.98 1.29 -9.73
CA GLU A 19 -15.20 0.07 -9.52
C GLU A 19 -13.80 0.39 -9.03
N ALA A 20 -13.17 1.39 -9.60
CA ALA A 20 -11.84 1.85 -9.20
C ALA A 20 -11.84 2.27 -7.73
N HIS A 21 -12.84 3.06 -7.35
CA HIS A 21 -12.98 3.55 -5.98
C HIS A 21 -13.14 2.37 -4.98
N ARG A 22 -14.02 1.43 -5.31
CA ARG A 22 -14.24 0.25 -4.46
C ARG A 22 -12.99 -0.60 -4.34
N GLU A 23 -12.26 -0.79 -5.45
CA GLU A 23 -11.04 -1.60 -5.45
C GLU A 23 -9.94 -0.96 -4.62
N LEU A 24 -9.76 0.37 -4.71
CA LEU A 24 -8.78 1.07 -3.88
C LEU A 24 -9.10 0.90 -2.39
N TRP A 25 -10.36 1.06 -2.01
CA TRP A 25 -10.75 0.91 -0.62
C TRP A 25 -10.69 -0.54 -0.15
N ARG A 26 -10.96 -1.50 -1.03
CA ARG A 26 -10.77 -2.91 -0.70
C ARG A 26 -9.31 -3.21 -0.37
N GLN A 27 -8.39 -2.71 -1.19
CA GLN A 27 -6.96 -2.86 -0.93
C GLN A 27 -6.57 -2.17 0.39
N HIS A 28 -7.05 -0.95 0.58
CA HIS A 28 -6.78 -0.19 1.80
C HIS A 28 -7.22 -0.96 3.04
N ASP A 29 -8.45 -1.46 3.06
CA ASP A 29 -8.98 -2.15 4.22
C ASP A 29 -8.20 -3.42 4.53
N ARG A 30 -7.84 -4.17 3.51
CA ARG A 30 -7.05 -5.38 3.66
C ARG A 30 -5.66 -5.07 4.23
N LEU A 31 -5.01 -4.05 3.70
CA LEU A 31 -3.67 -3.67 4.15
C LEU A 31 -3.71 -3.06 5.55
N ALA A 32 -4.74 -2.29 5.86
CA ALA A 32 -4.93 -1.72 7.18
C ALA A 32 -5.14 -2.81 8.24
N GLN A 33 -5.89 -3.85 7.91
CA GLN A 33 -6.07 -4.99 8.81
C GLN A 33 -4.75 -5.72 9.04
N GLU A 34 -3.95 -5.88 7.99
CA GLU A 34 -2.64 -6.51 8.11
C GLU A 34 -1.70 -5.68 8.99
N ALA A 35 -1.69 -4.36 8.82
CA ALA A 35 -0.90 -3.46 9.66
C ALA A 35 -1.33 -3.59 11.12
N ASN A 36 -2.63 -3.62 11.37
CA ASN A 36 -3.17 -3.77 12.71
C ASN A 36 -2.78 -5.12 13.33
N ARG A 37 -2.86 -6.20 12.55
CA ARG A 37 -2.42 -7.54 12.99
C ARG A 37 -0.95 -7.54 13.37
N MET A 38 -0.13 -6.77 12.66
CA MET A 38 1.31 -6.66 12.94
C MET A 38 1.62 -5.70 14.09
N GLY A 39 0.61 -5.06 14.69
CA GLY A 39 0.79 -4.10 15.76
C GLY A 39 1.40 -2.78 15.29
N ARG A 40 1.15 -2.39 14.05
CA ARG A 40 1.70 -1.18 13.46
C ARG A 40 0.64 -0.09 13.31
N THR A 41 1.06 1.15 13.50
CA THR A 41 0.22 2.34 13.29
C THR A 41 0.38 2.82 11.86
N ILE A 42 -0.73 3.03 11.16
CA ILE A 42 -0.72 3.54 9.79
C ILE A 42 -0.45 5.03 9.81
N GLU A 43 0.63 5.45 9.14
CA GLU A 43 1.02 6.85 9.06
C GLU A 43 0.63 7.48 7.73
N HIS A 44 0.86 6.78 6.61
CA HIS A 44 0.57 7.30 5.28
C HIS A 44 -0.18 6.28 4.44
N CYS A 45 -1.12 6.76 3.62
CA CYS A 45 -1.84 5.96 2.64
C CYS A 45 -1.63 6.55 1.25
N PHE A 46 -1.12 5.75 0.33
CA PHE A 46 -0.85 6.17 -1.04
C PHE A 46 -1.82 5.44 -1.98
N PHE A 47 -2.55 6.21 -2.77
CA PHE A 47 -3.48 5.68 -3.76
C PHE A 47 -3.02 6.08 -5.15
N HIS A 48 -2.67 5.09 -5.96
CA HIS A 48 -2.18 5.29 -7.33
C HIS A 48 -3.18 4.73 -8.33
N MET A 49 -3.51 5.51 -9.36
CA MET A 49 -4.38 5.09 -10.45
C MET A 49 -3.65 5.22 -11.78
N GLY A 50 -3.74 4.18 -12.59
CA GLY A 50 -3.11 4.16 -13.89
C GLY A 50 -1.82 3.35 -13.90
N GLU A 51 -1.16 3.33 -15.05
CA GLU A 51 0.06 2.57 -15.20
C GLU A 51 1.25 3.28 -14.55
N PHE A 52 2.19 2.51 -14.05
CA PHE A 52 3.43 3.07 -13.54
C PHE A 52 4.34 3.49 -14.70
N ASP A 53 4.88 4.71 -14.59
CA ASP A 53 5.92 5.16 -15.51
C ASP A 53 7.24 4.50 -15.11
N LEU A 54 7.79 3.66 -15.98
CA LEU A 54 9.02 2.95 -15.69
C LEU A 54 10.28 3.81 -15.85
N GLU A 55 10.16 4.95 -16.53
CA GLU A 55 11.31 5.83 -16.78
C GLU A 55 11.51 6.85 -15.67
N LYS A 56 10.41 7.37 -15.11
CA LYS A 56 10.50 8.35 -14.02
C LYS A 56 9.34 8.14 -13.03
N PRO A 57 9.56 8.39 -11.74
CA PRO A 57 8.52 8.26 -10.74
C PRO A 57 7.43 9.30 -10.91
N ASP A 58 6.18 8.90 -10.70
CA ASP A 58 5.03 9.80 -10.71
C ASP A 58 4.88 10.56 -9.39
N LYS A 59 3.85 11.40 -9.30
CA LYS A 59 3.63 12.25 -8.12
C LYS A 59 3.46 11.45 -6.84
N VAL A 60 2.73 10.34 -6.88
CA VAL A 60 2.50 9.52 -5.69
C VAL A 60 3.81 8.90 -5.23
N PHE A 61 4.58 8.37 -6.16
CA PHE A 61 5.86 7.76 -5.82
C PHE A 61 6.86 8.80 -5.32
N LEU A 62 6.85 10.01 -5.88
CA LEU A 62 7.70 11.09 -5.36
C LEU A 62 7.36 11.43 -3.91
N ARG A 63 6.09 11.44 -3.55
CA ARG A 63 5.66 11.62 -2.16
C ARG A 63 6.16 10.48 -1.28
N LEU A 64 6.06 9.26 -1.77
CA LEU A 64 6.57 8.08 -1.08
C LEU A 64 8.07 8.22 -0.82
N MET A 65 8.84 8.66 -1.82
CA MET A 65 10.28 8.90 -1.68
C MET A 65 10.59 9.95 -0.63
N GLN A 66 9.84 11.05 -0.63
CA GLN A 66 10.01 12.12 0.37
C GLN A 66 9.80 11.60 1.79
N ARG A 67 8.78 10.77 1.98
CA ARG A 67 8.50 10.20 3.30
C ARG A 67 9.53 9.16 3.71
N ALA A 68 10.04 8.39 2.76
CA ALA A 68 11.13 7.46 3.02
C ALA A 68 12.39 8.20 3.49
N GLN A 69 12.71 9.32 2.86
CA GLN A 69 13.86 10.14 3.26
C GLN A 69 13.66 10.77 4.64
N ALA A 70 12.42 11.09 4.98
CA ALA A 70 12.08 11.63 6.30
C ALA A 70 12.01 10.55 7.39
N ASP A 71 12.17 9.28 7.00
CA ASP A 71 12.15 8.12 7.90
C ASP A 71 10.84 8.00 8.70
N ASP A 72 9.73 8.36 8.06
CA ASP A 72 8.42 8.29 8.71
C ASP A 72 7.43 7.34 8.02
N LEU A 73 7.90 6.52 7.07
CA LEU A 73 7.04 5.54 6.40
C LEU A 73 6.81 4.27 7.23
N GLY A 74 7.81 3.84 7.96
CA GLY A 74 7.81 2.52 8.54
C GLY A 74 7.87 1.46 7.46
N LEU A 75 7.13 0.37 7.65
CA LEU A 75 7.00 -0.69 6.67
C LEU A 75 5.93 -0.33 5.65
N VAL A 76 6.24 -0.40 4.36
CA VAL A 76 5.26 -0.14 3.31
C VAL A 76 4.53 -1.45 2.98
N LEU A 77 3.22 -1.47 3.15
CA LEU A 77 2.38 -2.61 2.84
C LEU A 77 1.71 -2.41 1.49
N THR A 78 1.81 -3.39 0.64
CA THR A 78 1.11 -3.43 -0.64
C THR A 78 0.59 -4.85 -0.89
N GLU A 79 -0.40 -4.99 -1.76
CA GLU A 79 -1.07 -6.27 -1.93
C GLU A 79 -0.18 -7.29 -2.64
N ASN A 80 0.45 -6.90 -3.75
CA ASN A 80 1.35 -7.76 -4.51
C ASN A 80 2.31 -6.92 -5.36
N ARG A 81 3.23 -7.60 -6.07
CA ARG A 81 4.27 -6.93 -6.85
C ARG A 81 3.73 -6.12 -8.02
N GLU A 82 2.58 -6.50 -8.56
CA GLU A 82 1.95 -5.76 -9.65
C GLU A 82 1.39 -4.41 -9.21
N ARG A 83 1.14 -4.26 -7.91
CA ARG A 83 0.56 -3.05 -7.33
C ARG A 83 1.62 -2.05 -6.83
N PHE A 84 2.90 -2.30 -7.11
CA PHE A 84 3.97 -1.46 -6.59
C PHE A 84 5.05 -1.21 -7.66
N PRO A 85 5.55 0.04 -7.81
CA PRO A 85 6.55 0.36 -8.85
C PRO A 85 7.95 -0.11 -8.46
N LEU A 86 8.22 -1.40 -8.57
CA LEU A 86 9.48 -2.03 -8.16
C LEU A 86 10.74 -1.41 -8.79
N PRO A 87 10.75 -1.02 -10.09
CA PRO A 87 11.96 -0.40 -10.66
C PRO A 87 12.37 0.87 -9.93
N HIS A 88 11.41 1.64 -9.42
CA HIS A 88 11.72 2.86 -8.67
C HIS A 88 12.08 2.58 -7.23
N GLN A 89 11.61 1.49 -6.66
CA GLN A 89 11.96 1.08 -5.29
C GLN A 89 13.47 0.93 -5.12
N ALA A 90 14.16 0.44 -6.15
CA ALA A 90 15.61 0.24 -6.10
C ALA A 90 16.38 1.53 -5.84
N GLN A 91 15.76 2.69 -6.08
CA GLN A 91 16.35 4.00 -5.83
C GLN A 91 16.22 4.43 -4.36
N ILE A 92 15.50 3.68 -3.54
CA ILE A 92 15.26 4.01 -2.13
C ILE A 92 15.64 2.81 -1.25
N PRO A 93 16.94 2.66 -0.95
CA PRO A 93 17.41 1.48 -0.19
C PRO A 93 16.83 1.38 1.23
N GLN A 94 16.37 2.50 1.80
CA GLN A 94 15.83 2.52 3.17
C GLN A 94 14.37 2.08 3.24
N MET A 95 13.73 1.87 2.10
CA MET A 95 12.30 1.54 2.08
C MET A 95 12.11 0.03 2.09
N ASP A 96 11.45 -0.47 3.13
CA ASP A 96 11.06 -1.87 3.24
C ASP A 96 9.63 -2.02 2.75
N VAL A 97 9.40 -2.95 1.82
CA VAL A 97 8.09 -3.22 1.24
C VAL A 97 7.67 -4.64 1.57
N TYR A 98 6.45 -4.78 2.04
CA TYR A 98 5.86 -6.06 2.41
C TYR A 98 4.68 -6.38 1.49
N PHE A 99 4.78 -7.48 0.75
CA PHE A 99 3.75 -7.93 -0.17
C PHE A 99 2.82 -8.91 0.54
N VAL A 100 1.68 -8.41 0.99
CA VAL A 100 0.76 -9.14 1.87
C VAL A 100 0.27 -10.43 1.22
N GLN A 101 -0.08 -10.39 -0.06
CA GLN A 101 -0.61 -11.54 -0.77
C GLN A 101 0.42 -12.67 -0.90
N GLU A 102 1.67 -12.32 -1.16
CA GLU A 102 2.75 -13.32 -1.25
C GLU A 102 2.98 -14.00 0.09
N TYR A 103 3.01 -13.24 1.16
CA TYR A 103 3.18 -13.78 2.50
C TYR A 103 2.03 -14.74 2.86
N GLN A 104 0.81 -14.36 2.55
CA GLN A 104 -0.36 -15.21 2.83
C GLN A 104 -0.31 -16.52 2.06
N GLN A 105 0.16 -16.49 0.82
CA GLN A 105 0.35 -17.72 0.04
C GLN A 105 1.40 -18.65 0.63
N GLU A 106 2.49 -18.10 1.13
CA GLU A 106 3.56 -18.89 1.76
C GLU A 106 3.12 -19.54 3.08
N VAL A 107 2.38 -18.80 3.89
CA VAL A 107 2.02 -19.23 5.25
C VAL A 107 0.73 -20.03 5.27
N PHE A 108 -0.25 -19.64 4.48
CA PHE A 108 -1.62 -20.21 4.53
C PHE A 108 -2.01 -20.96 3.27
N GLY A 109 -1.12 -21.09 2.31
CA GLY A 109 -1.44 -21.69 1.03
C GLY A 109 -2.41 -20.84 0.22
N SER A 110 -3.28 -21.47 -0.56
CA SER A 110 -4.24 -20.77 -1.42
C SER A 110 -5.56 -20.44 -0.73
N GLN A 111 -5.61 -20.49 0.59
CA GLN A 111 -6.84 -20.20 1.32
C GLN A 111 -7.09 -18.69 1.33
N GLU A 112 -8.26 -18.30 0.87
CA GLU A 112 -8.72 -16.92 1.02
C GLU A 112 -8.96 -16.64 2.49
N ILE A 113 -8.24 -15.66 3.01
CA ILE A 113 -8.52 -15.16 4.33
C ILE A 113 -9.70 -14.20 4.20
N GLN A 114 -10.85 -14.62 4.71
CA GLN A 114 -11.99 -13.71 4.82
C GLN A 114 -11.67 -12.70 5.91
N ILE A 115 -11.36 -11.52 5.46
CA ILE A 115 -11.16 -10.41 6.36
C ILE A 115 -12.55 -9.89 6.70
N GLY A 116 -12.94 -10.04 7.95
CA GLY A 116 -14.18 -9.45 8.44
C GLY A 116 -14.18 -7.95 8.23
N MET A 117 -15.30 -7.39 7.82
CA MET A 117 -15.42 -5.95 7.68
C MET A 117 -15.37 -5.31 9.07
N ASP A 118 -14.22 -4.80 9.39
CA ASP A 118 -14.04 -4.04 10.61
C ASP A 118 -14.15 -2.56 10.27
N ASP A 119 -15.26 -1.95 10.70
CA ASP A 119 -15.54 -0.55 10.43
C ASP A 119 -14.69 0.40 11.27
N ASP A 120 -13.90 -0.13 12.19
CA ASP A 120 -13.19 0.65 13.19
C ASP A 120 -11.69 0.78 12.90
N ILE A 121 -11.29 0.72 11.65
CA ILE A 121 -9.89 0.95 11.31
C ILE A 121 -9.58 2.43 11.47
N PRO A 122 -8.71 2.83 12.41
CA PRO A 122 -8.41 4.24 12.60
C PRO A 122 -7.72 4.80 11.36
N GLN A 123 -8.34 5.78 10.74
CA GLN A 123 -7.76 6.48 9.60
C GLN A 123 -6.99 7.70 10.09
N ASN A 124 -5.96 7.45 10.88
CA ASN A 124 -5.15 8.50 11.48
C ASN A 124 -3.88 8.74 10.66
N GLY A 125 -3.98 8.85 9.36
CA GLY A 125 -2.81 9.05 8.53
C GLY A 125 -3.06 10.02 7.41
N TYR A 126 -1.98 10.42 6.74
CA TYR A 126 -2.05 11.26 5.56
C TYR A 126 -2.39 10.40 4.34
N VAL A 127 -3.32 10.90 3.52
CA VAL A 127 -3.78 10.19 2.32
C VAL A 127 -3.26 10.94 1.09
N TYR A 128 -2.61 10.20 0.19
CA TYR A 128 -2.05 10.76 -1.04
C TYR A 128 -2.70 10.07 -2.24
N PHE A 129 -3.28 10.88 -3.14
CA PHE A 129 -3.89 10.40 -4.37
C PHE A 129 -3.03 10.79 -5.56
N GLY A 130 -2.83 9.84 -6.50
CA GLY A 130 -2.16 10.07 -7.77
C GLY A 130 -3.06 9.69 -8.92
N PHE A 131 -3.35 10.66 -9.77
CA PHE A 131 -4.18 10.46 -10.95
C PHE A 131 -3.40 10.85 -12.20
#